data_1bcb181d3f842c4dff6535c1f7b9a408
#
_entry.id   1bcb181d3f842c4dff6535c1f7b9a408
#
_cell.length_a   1.000
_cell.length_b   1.000
_cell.length_c   1.000
_cell.angle_alpha   90.00
_cell.angle_beta   90.00
_cell.angle_gamma   90.00
#
_symmetry.space_group_name_H-M   'P 1'
#
loop_
_entity.id
_entity.type
_entity.pdbx_description
1 polymer ?
#
loop_
_entity_poly.entity_id
_entity_poly.type
_entity_poly.pdbx_seq_one_letter_code
_entity_poly.pdbx_strand_id
1 'polypeptide(L)'
;MNYRNITDLNNIILKRLNIIPRDFDLIVGVPRSGMLPANLLSLYLNRPYTDIHSFLNGHIYKAGARSQFFDISEFKKILVVDDSIASGSAMVEVKESLKHLESKFDIKYCAVYIIAGKEKMVDYFFEIVPLPRYFQWNILNHTTLEKACFDIDGVLCADPQPEQNDDGPKYIDFILNAPPLFIPGSKIGTIVTSRLEKYRKETETWLKANNIKYNDLVMLDLPNMEARQRANNHGDHKAKAYMAKPYVLFVESEYHQAVEINRLSKKPVLCTENFEMIFESESLMYNLKSGKHFPFLRKYALKVRDKIRKLKK
;
A
#
# COMPACT_ATOMS: atom_id res chain seq x y z
N MET A 1 -14.40 0.36 -1.72
CA MET A 1 -13.07 -0.19 -1.43
C MET A 1 -12.59 0.40 -0.12
N ASN A 2 -12.10 -0.43 0.79
CA ASN A 2 -11.57 0.01 2.08
C ASN A 2 -10.06 -0.26 2.10
N TYR A 3 -9.26 0.79 2.12
CA TYR A 3 -7.80 0.70 2.11
C TYR A 3 -7.22 1.19 3.43
N ARG A 4 -6.14 0.54 3.89
CA ARG A 4 -5.36 0.98 5.05
C ARG A 4 -3.88 0.91 4.70
N ASN A 5 -3.16 1.99 4.94
CA ASN A 5 -1.70 2.07 4.80
C ASN A 5 -1.00 1.89 6.16
N ILE A 6 0.33 1.96 6.14
CA ILE A 6 1.15 1.82 7.37
C ILE A 6 0.86 2.96 8.37
N THR A 7 0.59 4.16 7.87
CA THR A 7 0.23 5.29 8.73
C THR A 7 -1.11 5.06 9.42
N ASP A 8 -2.12 4.51 8.72
CA ASP A 8 -3.41 4.14 9.31
C ASP A 8 -3.24 3.07 10.38
N LEU A 9 -2.41 2.05 10.11
CA LEU A 9 -2.11 0.99 11.06
C LEU A 9 -1.51 1.57 12.36
N ASN A 10 -0.49 2.41 12.21
CA ASN A 10 0.15 3.04 13.36
C ASN A 10 -0.81 3.94 14.15
N ASN A 11 -1.58 4.75 13.43
CA ASN A 11 -2.51 5.69 14.04
C ASN A 11 -3.64 5.00 14.81
N ILE A 12 -4.22 3.92 14.27
CA ILE A 12 -5.29 3.20 14.97
C ILE A 12 -4.77 2.47 16.21
N ILE A 13 -3.56 1.92 16.16
CA ILE A 13 -2.90 1.32 17.33
C ILE A 13 -2.71 2.38 18.41
N LEU A 14 -2.12 3.54 18.10
CA LEU A 14 -1.89 4.61 19.07
C LEU A 14 -3.19 5.15 19.65
N LYS A 15 -4.20 5.39 18.81
CA LYS A 15 -5.50 5.92 19.22
C LYS A 15 -6.23 5.01 20.22
N ARG A 16 -6.04 3.70 20.08
CA ARG A 16 -6.75 2.71 20.90
C ARG A 16 -5.82 1.83 21.73
N LEU A 17 -4.59 2.27 21.97
CA LEU A 17 -3.62 1.50 22.77
C LEU A 17 -4.12 1.16 24.19
N ASN A 18 -5.03 1.96 24.71
CA ASN A 18 -5.65 1.78 26.02
C ASN A 18 -6.54 0.54 26.14
N ILE A 19 -6.96 -0.08 25.04
CA ILE A 19 -7.74 -1.34 25.08
C ILE A 19 -6.86 -2.54 25.45
N ILE A 20 -5.54 -2.42 25.29
CA ILE A 20 -4.59 -3.49 25.60
C ILE A 20 -4.11 -3.29 27.04
N PRO A 21 -4.36 -4.26 27.95
CA PRO A 21 -3.81 -4.26 29.29
C PRO A 21 -2.28 -4.15 29.30
N ARG A 22 -1.71 -3.53 30.33
CA ARG A 22 -0.27 -3.31 30.44
C ARG A 22 0.50 -4.46 31.09
N ASP A 23 -0.19 -5.50 31.49
CA ASP A 23 0.33 -6.65 32.25
C ASP A 23 0.71 -7.86 31.36
N PHE A 24 0.75 -7.68 30.05
CA PHE A 24 1.33 -8.69 29.15
C PHE A 24 2.84 -8.71 29.30
N ASP A 25 3.40 -9.92 29.33
CA ASP A 25 4.83 -10.16 29.45
C ASP A 25 5.53 -10.26 28.08
N LEU A 26 4.82 -10.79 27.08
CA LEU A 26 5.34 -11.06 25.75
C LEU A 26 4.29 -10.76 24.68
N ILE A 27 4.74 -10.17 23.56
CA ILE A 27 3.97 -10.01 22.34
C ILE A 27 4.42 -11.07 21.32
N VAL A 28 3.47 -11.80 20.75
CA VAL A 28 3.76 -12.86 19.75
C VAL A 28 3.05 -12.52 18.44
N GLY A 29 3.82 -12.25 17.38
CA GLY A 29 3.27 -11.92 16.08
C GLY A 29 2.94 -13.15 15.24
N VAL A 30 1.81 -13.10 14.54
CA VAL A 30 1.45 -14.11 13.55
C VAL A 30 2.16 -13.81 12.23
N PRO A 31 3.09 -14.66 11.76
CA PRO A 31 3.72 -14.44 10.48
C PRO A 31 2.70 -14.56 9.33
N ARG A 32 2.90 -13.79 8.27
CA ARG A 32 3.93 -12.81 7.97
C ARG A 32 3.51 -11.39 8.42
N SER A 33 2.30 -10.96 8.10
CA SER A 33 1.82 -9.57 8.26
C SER A 33 1.52 -9.19 9.73
N GLY A 34 1.13 -10.13 10.57
CA GLY A 34 0.92 -9.88 12.00
C GLY A 34 2.19 -9.50 12.76
N MET A 35 3.39 -9.76 12.20
CA MET A 35 4.65 -9.28 12.77
C MET A 35 4.74 -7.75 12.80
N LEU A 36 4.09 -7.07 11.84
CA LEU A 36 4.12 -5.62 11.75
C LEU A 36 3.44 -4.93 12.96
N PRO A 37 2.15 -5.21 13.27
CA PRO A 37 1.52 -4.67 14.47
C PRO A 37 2.11 -5.24 15.76
N ALA A 38 2.60 -6.48 15.78
CA ALA A 38 3.25 -7.04 16.97
C ALA A 38 4.51 -6.24 17.35
N ASN A 39 5.34 -5.87 16.38
CA ASN A 39 6.51 -5.03 16.62
C ASN A 39 6.10 -3.63 17.11
N LEU A 40 5.11 -2.98 16.51
CA LEU A 40 4.62 -1.68 16.98
C LEU A 40 4.10 -1.75 18.43
N LEU A 41 3.29 -2.76 18.76
CA LEU A 41 2.80 -2.97 20.12
C LEU A 41 3.93 -3.26 21.11
N SER A 42 4.92 -4.06 20.72
CA SER A 42 6.11 -4.33 21.52
C SER A 42 6.82 -3.03 21.92
N LEU A 43 7.04 -2.13 20.96
CA LEU A 43 7.67 -0.83 21.20
C LEU A 43 6.83 0.08 22.10
N TYR A 44 5.50 0.19 21.84
CA TYR A 44 4.64 1.08 22.61
C TYR A 44 4.34 0.58 24.02
N LEU A 45 4.33 -0.74 24.22
CA LEU A 45 4.10 -1.36 25.52
C LEU A 45 5.41 -1.62 26.29
N ASN A 46 6.56 -1.43 25.61
CA ASN A 46 7.89 -1.79 26.11
C ASN A 46 7.94 -3.26 26.59
N ARG A 47 7.55 -4.18 25.71
CA ARG A 47 7.54 -5.63 25.96
C ARG A 47 8.40 -6.35 24.94
N PRO A 48 9.05 -7.47 25.30
CA PRO A 48 9.70 -8.31 24.32
C PRO A 48 8.71 -8.87 23.30
N TYR A 49 9.19 -9.25 22.12
CA TYR A 49 8.34 -9.87 21.12
C TYR A 49 9.04 -11.01 20.39
N THR A 50 8.24 -11.86 19.76
CA THR A 50 8.70 -12.95 18.93
C THR A 50 7.62 -13.32 17.90
N ASP A 51 7.87 -14.30 17.04
CA ASP A 51 6.83 -14.91 16.21
C ASP A 51 6.34 -16.25 16.79
N ILE A 52 5.24 -16.77 16.22
CA ILE A 52 4.63 -18.05 16.68
C ILE A 52 5.63 -19.21 16.67
N HIS A 53 6.41 -19.37 15.59
CA HIS A 53 7.33 -20.51 15.48
C HIS A 53 8.48 -20.40 16.48
N SER A 54 9.03 -19.21 16.64
CA SER A 54 10.06 -18.94 17.63
C SER A 54 9.54 -19.17 19.05
N PHE A 55 8.31 -18.70 19.34
CA PHE A 55 7.67 -18.91 20.65
C PHE A 55 7.49 -20.39 20.98
N LEU A 56 6.98 -21.19 20.05
CA LEU A 56 6.83 -22.64 20.21
C LEU A 56 8.16 -23.35 20.49
N ASN A 57 9.28 -22.82 19.98
CA ASN A 57 10.63 -23.33 20.20
C ASN A 57 11.36 -22.66 21.39
N GLY A 58 10.68 -21.85 22.19
CA GLY A 58 11.23 -21.17 23.36
C GLY A 58 12.20 -20.02 23.02
N HIS A 59 12.16 -19.49 21.79
CA HIS A 59 13.00 -18.38 21.35
C HIS A 59 12.27 -17.05 21.42
N ILE A 60 12.91 -16.04 21.99
CA ILE A 60 12.44 -14.65 22.04
C ILE A 60 13.52 -13.76 21.44
N TYR A 61 13.08 -12.73 20.68
CA TYR A 61 14.01 -11.78 20.12
C TYR A 61 14.61 -10.90 21.21
N LYS A 62 15.92 -10.67 21.15
CA LYS A 62 16.59 -9.76 22.08
C LYS A 62 16.02 -8.38 21.95
N ALA A 63 15.63 -7.80 23.07
CA ALA A 63 14.92 -6.51 23.11
C ALA A 63 15.84 -5.27 23.04
N GLY A 64 17.13 -5.43 22.73
CA GLY A 64 18.12 -4.34 22.62
C GLY A 64 18.46 -3.71 24.00
N ALA A 65 19.32 -2.70 23.98
CA ALA A 65 19.86 -2.06 25.20
C ALA A 65 18.84 -1.20 25.99
N ARG A 66 17.67 -0.93 25.42
CA ARG A 66 16.65 -0.05 26.04
C ARG A 66 15.57 -0.82 26.82
N SER A 67 15.54 -2.13 26.73
CA SER A 67 14.59 -2.96 27.46
C SER A 67 15.29 -3.67 28.61
N GLN A 68 14.54 -3.94 29.66
CA GLN A 68 14.99 -4.78 30.75
C GLN A 68 15.21 -6.21 30.24
N PHE A 69 16.14 -6.91 30.87
CA PHE A 69 16.35 -8.34 30.63
C PHE A 69 15.13 -9.11 31.15
N PHE A 70 14.44 -9.85 30.26
CA PHE A 70 13.30 -10.67 30.66
C PHE A 70 13.71 -12.14 30.68
N ASP A 71 13.42 -12.82 31.77
CA ASP A 71 13.51 -14.28 31.83
C ASP A 71 12.19 -14.89 31.34
N ILE A 72 12.28 -15.73 30.34
CA ILE A 72 11.12 -16.45 29.77
C ILE A 72 10.39 -17.28 30.82
N SER A 73 11.11 -17.79 31.82
CA SER A 73 10.55 -18.62 32.88
C SER A 73 9.53 -17.86 33.75
N GLU A 74 9.61 -16.53 33.79
CA GLU A 74 8.72 -15.65 34.57
C GLU A 74 7.47 -15.24 33.79
N PHE A 75 7.40 -15.47 32.49
CA PHE A 75 6.27 -15.06 31.67
C PHE A 75 5.02 -15.87 32.01
N LYS A 76 3.91 -15.14 32.14
CA LYS A 76 2.59 -15.70 32.40
C LYS A 76 1.55 -15.28 31.40
N LYS A 77 1.59 -14.02 30.93
CA LYS A 77 0.58 -13.42 30.03
C LYS A 77 1.15 -13.13 28.66
N ILE A 78 0.58 -13.75 27.64
CA ILE A 78 1.02 -13.67 26.25
C ILE A 78 -0.05 -13.02 25.42
N LEU A 79 0.30 -12.01 24.61
CA LEU A 79 -0.59 -11.41 23.60
C LEU A 79 -0.17 -11.86 22.20
N VAL A 80 -1.00 -12.66 21.56
CA VAL A 80 -0.82 -13.09 20.17
C VAL A 80 -1.51 -12.08 19.25
N VAL A 81 -0.76 -11.55 18.28
CA VAL A 81 -1.18 -10.41 17.45
C VAL A 81 -1.16 -10.77 15.96
N ASP A 82 -2.27 -10.55 15.28
CA ASP A 82 -2.37 -10.58 13.82
C ASP A 82 -2.73 -9.20 13.26
N ASP A 83 -2.41 -8.95 11.98
CA ASP A 83 -2.79 -7.69 11.34
C ASP A 83 -4.30 -7.65 11.05
N SER A 84 -4.87 -8.77 10.60
CA SER A 84 -6.27 -8.74 10.19
C SER A 84 -6.96 -10.10 10.15
N ILE A 85 -8.25 -10.12 10.50
CA ILE A 85 -9.13 -11.30 10.40
C ILE A 85 -10.23 -11.06 9.35
N ALA A 86 -10.32 -11.97 8.36
CA ALA A 86 -11.43 -12.06 7.42
C ALA A 86 -12.24 -13.35 7.67
N SER A 87 -11.85 -14.49 7.10
CA SER A 87 -12.47 -15.80 7.40
C SER A 87 -12.24 -16.23 8.85
N GLY A 88 -11.04 -15.97 9.36
CA GLY A 88 -10.58 -16.36 10.67
C GLY A 88 -9.86 -17.72 10.69
N SER A 89 -9.71 -18.42 9.57
CA SER A 89 -9.05 -19.73 9.50
C SER A 89 -7.64 -19.68 10.08
N ALA A 90 -6.83 -18.69 9.70
CA ALA A 90 -5.48 -18.54 10.24
C ALA A 90 -5.47 -18.39 11.77
N MET A 91 -6.37 -17.61 12.34
CA MET A 91 -6.47 -17.45 13.80
C MET A 91 -6.91 -18.74 14.49
N VAL A 92 -7.77 -19.54 13.86
CA VAL A 92 -8.15 -20.87 14.38
C VAL A 92 -6.94 -21.81 14.41
N GLU A 93 -6.17 -21.85 13.33
CA GLU A 93 -4.94 -22.66 13.25
C GLU A 93 -3.91 -22.22 14.31
N VAL A 94 -3.74 -20.91 14.50
CA VAL A 94 -2.86 -20.36 15.54
C VAL A 94 -3.33 -20.79 16.94
N LYS A 95 -4.62 -20.69 17.25
CA LYS A 95 -5.18 -21.13 18.54
C LYS A 95 -4.93 -22.61 18.78
N GLU A 96 -5.19 -23.45 17.79
CA GLU A 96 -4.97 -24.90 17.94
C GLU A 96 -3.48 -25.23 18.14
N SER A 97 -2.56 -24.53 17.46
CA SER A 97 -1.12 -24.73 17.65
C SER A 97 -0.62 -24.36 19.05
N LEU A 98 -1.28 -23.40 19.71
CA LEU A 98 -0.91 -22.90 21.04
C LEU A 98 -1.68 -23.57 22.19
N LYS A 99 -2.69 -24.37 21.92
CA LYS A 99 -3.60 -24.95 22.91
C LYS A 99 -2.87 -25.72 24.03
N HIS A 100 -1.81 -26.44 23.71
CA HIS A 100 -1.03 -27.20 24.69
C HIS A 100 -0.25 -26.28 25.65
N LEU A 101 -0.09 -25.00 25.35
CA LEU A 101 0.58 -24.00 26.19
C LEU A 101 -0.38 -23.23 27.09
N GLU A 102 -1.71 -23.36 26.93
CA GLU A 102 -2.72 -22.66 27.73
C GLU A 102 -2.70 -23.10 29.22
N SER A 103 -2.15 -24.27 29.53
CA SER A 103 -1.92 -24.70 30.93
C SER A 103 -0.77 -23.95 31.60
N LYS A 104 0.14 -23.38 30.80
CA LYS A 104 1.35 -22.69 31.28
C LYS A 104 1.19 -21.16 31.20
N PHE A 105 0.49 -20.64 30.20
CA PHE A 105 0.37 -19.23 29.90
C PHE A 105 -1.10 -18.81 29.78
N ASP A 106 -1.42 -17.61 30.27
CA ASP A 106 -2.68 -16.91 29.95
C ASP A 106 -2.52 -16.25 28.57
N ILE A 107 -2.98 -16.92 27.51
CA ILE A 107 -2.83 -16.48 26.12
C ILE A 107 -4.08 -15.71 25.70
N LYS A 108 -3.89 -14.45 25.25
CA LYS A 108 -4.91 -13.61 24.66
C LYS A 108 -4.60 -13.33 23.20
N TYR A 109 -5.64 -13.14 22.42
CA TYR A 109 -5.57 -12.97 20.96
C TYR A 109 -6.03 -11.56 20.58
N CYS A 110 -5.29 -10.96 19.66
CA CYS A 110 -5.55 -9.62 19.16
C CYS A 110 -5.46 -9.58 17.65
N ALA A 111 -6.33 -8.83 17.01
CA ALA A 111 -6.19 -8.47 15.59
C ALA A 111 -6.42 -6.97 15.43
N VAL A 112 -5.60 -6.30 14.59
CA VAL A 112 -5.79 -4.87 14.39
C VAL A 112 -7.09 -4.63 13.62
N TYR A 113 -7.29 -5.33 12.53
CA TYR A 113 -8.48 -5.18 11.68
C TYR A 113 -9.31 -6.45 11.64
N ILE A 114 -10.61 -6.32 11.87
CA ILE A 114 -11.56 -7.43 11.71
C ILE A 114 -12.69 -7.03 10.76
N ILE A 115 -13.47 -8.00 10.28
CA ILE A 115 -14.76 -7.72 9.68
C ILE A 115 -15.86 -7.89 10.73
N ALA A 116 -17.02 -7.25 10.50
CA ALA A 116 -18.19 -7.39 11.38
C ALA A 116 -18.58 -8.86 11.52
N GLY A 117 -18.95 -9.27 12.75
CA GLY A 117 -19.30 -10.66 13.09
C GLY A 117 -18.11 -11.55 13.45
N LYS A 118 -16.88 -11.01 13.47
CA LYS A 118 -15.66 -11.74 13.89
C LYS A 118 -15.09 -11.29 15.24
N GLU A 119 -15.81 -10.44 15.97
CA GLU A 119 -15.40 -9.87 17.25
C GLU A 119 -15.07 -10.95 18.30
N LYS A 120 -15.83 -12.04 18.30
CA LYS A 120 -15.65 -13.17 19.24
C LYS A 120 -14.46 -14.07 18.92
N MET A 121 -13.78 -13.86 17.81
CA MET A 121 -12.60 -14.65 17.42
C MET A 121 -11.34 -14.21 18.15
N VAL A 122 -11.32 -13.03 18.73
CA VAL A 122 -10.18 -12.44 19.47
C VAL A 122 -10.64 -11.79 20.76
N ASP A 123 -9.72 -11.59 21.69
CA ASP A 123 -9.99 -10.87 22.95
C ASP A 123 -9.97 -9.35 22.72
N TYR A 124 -9.12 -8.90 21.80
CA TYR A 124 -8.93 -7.48 21.47
C TYR A 124 -8.92 -7.24 19.96
N PHE A 125 -9.54 -6.16 19.54
CA PHE A 125 -9.41 -5.67 18.15
C PHE A 125 -9.45 -4.14 18.13
N PHE A 126 -8.85 -3.54 17.09
CA PHE A 126 -8.74 -2.08 17.02
C PHE A 126 -9.81 -1.46 16.11
N GLU A 127 -10.10 -2.06 14.96
CA GLU A 127 -11.06 -1.48 14.00
C GLU A 127 -11.81 -2.56 13.21
N ILE A 128 -13.09 -2.30 12.93
CA ILE A 128 -13.89 -3.09 11.99
C ILE A 128 -13.76 -2.47 10.61
N VAL A 129 -13.20 -3.22 9.65
CA VAL A 129 -13.03 -2.77 8.27
C VAL A 129 -13.80 -3.70 7.34
N PRO A 130 -14.89 -3.21 6.69
CA PRO A 130 -15.71 -4.04 5.83
C PRO A 130 -15.02 -4.44 4.52
N LEU A 131 -15.50 -5.51 3.92
CA LEU A 131 -15.07 -5.96 2.59
C LEU A 131 -15.67 -5.07 1.47
N PRO A 132 -15.01 -4.94 0.30
CA PRO A 132 -13.65 -5.38 0.01
C PRO A 132 -12.62 -4.46 0.69
N ARG A 133 -11.60 -5.06 1.31
CA ARG A 133 -10.55 -4.34 2.03
C ARG A 133 -9.17 -4.72 1.51
N TYR A 134 -8.27 -3.76 1.51
CA TYR A 134 -6.91 -3.90 1.02
C TYR A 134 -5.94 -3.21 1.97
N PHE A 135 -4.77 -3.84 2.15
CA PHE A 135 -3.72 -3.35 3.03
C PHE A 135 -2.45 -3.09 2.22
N GLN A 136 -1.82 -1.95 2.43
CA GLN A 136 -0.59 -1.56 1.75
C GLN A 136 0.45 -2.69 1.73
N TRP A 137 0.65 -3.37 2.85
CA TRP A 137 1.66 -4.42 3.00
C TRP A 137 1.34 -5.74 2.28
N ASN A 138 0.12 -5.91 1.79
CA ASN A 138 -0.31 -7.13 1.10
C ASN A 138 -0.85 -6.88 -0.32
N ILE A 139 -1.11 -5.64 -0.70
CA ILE A 139 -1.85 -5.32 -1.94
C ILE A 139 -1.15 -5.87 -3.19
N LEU A 140 0.18 -5.79 -3.26
CA LEU A 140 0.98 -6.25 -4.40
C LEU A 140 1.03 -7.79 -4.55
N ASN A 141 0.50 -8.53 -3.57
CA ASN A 141 0.39 -9.98 -3.61
C ASN A 141 -1.07 -10.46 -3.60
N HIS A 142 -2.01 -9.53 -3.78
CA HIS A 142 -3.44 -9.84 -3.71
C HIS A 142 -3.98 -10.29 -5.08
N THR A 143 -4.84 -11.30 -5.09
CA THR A 143 -5.46 -11.84 -6.33
C THR A 143 -6.29 -10.82 -7.11
N THR A 144 -6.76 -9.75 -6.45
CA THR A 144 -7.43 -8.61 -7.10
C THR A 144 -6.59 -7.94 -8.19
N LEU A 145 -5.26 -8.13 -8.20
CA LEU A 145 -4.40 -7.56 -9.23
C LEU A 145 -4.75 -8.03 -10.65
N GLU A 146 -5.41 -9.16 -10.81
CA GLU A 146 -5.99 -9.58 -12.10
C GLU A 146 -7.10 -8.64 -12.59
N LYS A 147 -7.67 -7.82 -11.70
CA LYS A 147 -8.65 -6.76 -12.00
C LYS A 147 -8.05 -5.36 -11.77
N ALA A 148 -6.75 -5.22 -11.96
CA ALA A 148 -6.05 -3.95 -11.80
C ALA A 148 -5.26 -3.57 -13.05
N CYS A 149 -5.04 -2.25 -13.20
CA CYS A 149 -4.11 -1.67 -14.13
C CYS A 149 -2.86 -1.19 -13.41
N PHE A 150 -1.70 -1.31 -14.04
CA PHE A 150 -0.42 -0.85 -13.50
C PHE A 150 0.33 -0.01 -14.53
N ASP A 151 0.90 1.11 -14.11
CA ASP A 151 1.96 1.75 -14.88
C ASP A 151 3.27 0.97 -14.78
N ILE A 152 4.24 1.27 -15.62
CA ILE A 152 5.58 0.66 -15.61
C ILE A 152 6.58 1.56 -14.89
N ASP A 153 6.85 2.73 -15.47
CA ASP A 153 7.87 3.66 -14.98
C ASP A 153 7.42 4.28 -13.65
N GLY A 154 8.31 4.28 -12.67
CA GLY A 154 8.01 4.70 -11.29
C GLY A 154 7.16 3.70 -10.48
N VAL A 155 6.58 2.66 -11.09
CA VAL A 155 5.79 1.61 -10.40
C VAL A 155 6.51 0.27 -10.45
N LEU A 156 6.58 -0.37 -11.62
CA LEU A 156 7.23 -1.68 -11.77
C LEU A 156 8.75 -1.55 -11.85
N CYS A 157 9.24 -0.45 -12.43
CA CYS A 157 10.67 -0.11 -12.49
C CYS A 157 10.91 1.36 -12.13
N ALA A 158 12.17 1.72 -11.92
CA ALA A 158 12.58 3.11 -11.77
C ALA A 158 12.27 3.94 -13.01
N ASP A 159 12.11 5.26 -12.82
CA ASP A 159 11.98 6.20 -13.94
C ASP A 159 13.31 6.39 -14.67
N PRO A 160 13.29 6.70 -16.01
CA PRO A 160 14.48 7.05 -16.73
C PRO A 160 15.04 8.40 -16.25
N GLN A 161 16.35 8.50 -16.13
CA GLN A 161 16.99 9.79 -15.96
C GLN A 161 16.87 10.62 -17.26
N PRO A 162 16.93 11.96 -17.18
CA PRO A 162 16.81 12.81 -18.37
C PRO A 162 17.76 12.43 -19.51
N GLU A 163 19.00 12.01 -19.17
CA GLU A 163 20.05 11.61 -20.11
C GLU A 163 19.77 10.27 -20.80
N GLN A 164 18.90 9.45 -20.20
CA GLN A 164 18.49 8.15 -20.73
C GLN A 164 17.26 8.26 -21.65
N ASN A 165 16.56 9.39 -21.63
CA ASN A 165 15.31 9.59 -22.35
C ASN A 165 15.55 10.31 -23.69
N ASP A 166 16.42 9.76 -24.54
CA ASP A 166 16.82 10.33 -25.84
C ASP A 166 15.94 9.90 -27.02
N ASP A 167 14.85 9.17 -26.75
CA ASP A 167 13.99 8.53 -27.76
C ASP A 167 14.75 7.61 -28.76
N GLY A 168 15.90 7.09 -28.32
CA GLY A 168 16.85 6.33 -29.11
C GLY A 168 17.59 5.24 -28.32
N PRO A 169 18.89 5.01 -28.63
CA PRO A 169 19.65 3.90 -28.04
C PRO A 169 19.76 3.92 -26.52
N LYS A 170 19.89 5.09 -25.90
CA LYS A 170 19.98 5.21 -24.44
C LYS A 170 18.65 4.84 -23.77
N TYR A 171 17.54 5.24 -24.39
CA TYR A 171 16.22 4.87 -23.87
C TYR A 171 15.94 3.37 -24.02
N ILE A 172 16.38 2.75 -25.14
CA ILE A 172 16.31 1.30 -25.33
C ILE A 172 17.14 0.57 -24.26
N ASP A 173 18.36 1.01 -24.01
CA ASP A 173 19.23 0.44 -22.98
C ASP A 173 18.58 0.58 -21.59
N PHE A 174 18.01 1.75 -21.29
CA PHE A 174 17.25 1.94 -20.05
C PHE A 174 16.08 0.95 -19.95
N ILE A 175 15.23 0.81 -20.96
CA ILE A 175 14.07 -0.09 -20.93
C ILE A 175 14.52 -1.52 -20.62
N LEU A 176 15.59 -1.99 -21.25
CA LEU A 176 16.08 -3.36 -21.08
C LEU A 176 16.69 -3.61 -19.70
N ASN A 177 17.27 -2.58 -19.07
CA ASN A 177 18.05 -2.68 -17.84
C ASN A 177 17.45 -1.89 -16.66
N ALA A 178 16.23 -1.36 -16.78
CA ALA A 178 15.58 -0.55 -15.75
C ALA A 178 15.55 -1.30 -14.39
N PRO A 179 16.02 -0.68 -13.30
CA PRO A 179 15.98 -1.31 -11.97
C PRO A 179 14.53 -1.61 -11.57
N PRO A 180 14.21 -2.87 -11.18
CA PRO A 180 12.87 -3.20 -10.72
C PRO A 180 12.56 -2.53 -9.39
N LEU A 181 11.29 -2.11 -9.19
CA LEU A 181 10.77 -1.53 -7.95
C LEU A 181 9.74 -2.47 -7.30
N PHE A 182 8.48 -2.36 -7.67
CA PHE A 182 7.38 -3.13 -7.09
C PHE A 182 7.00 -4.28 -8.02
N ILE A 183 7.57 -5.46 -7.79
CA ILE A 183 7.26 -6.66 -8.57
C ILE A 183 6.12 -7.42 -7.92
N PRO A 184 4.91 -7.44 -8.51
CA PRO A 184 3.77 -8.14 -7.93
C PRO A 184 3.95 -9.66 -7.93
N GLY A 185 3.59 -10.31 -6.82
CA GLY A 185 3.53 -11.76 -6.72
C GLY A 185 2.32 -12.38 -7.43
N SER A 186 1.30 -11.58 -7.71
CA SER A 186 0.08 -12.00 -8.42
C SER A 186 0.04 -11.43 -9.85
N LYS A 187 -0.72 -12.09 -10.71
CA LYS A 187 -0.90 -11.67 -12.10
C LYS A 187 -1.63 -10.33 -12.20
N ILE A 188 -1.14 -9.42 -13.04
CA ILE A 188 -1.73 -8.11 -13.31
C ILE A 188 -2.79 -8.24 -14.42
N GLY A 189 -3.90 -7.50 -14.31
CA GLY A 189 -4.92 -7.45 -15.35
C GLY A 189 -4.40 -6.80 -16.63
N THR A 190 -3.98 -5.53 -16.56
CA THR A 190 -3.39 -4.81 -17.70
C THR A 190 -2.25 -3.92 -17.21
N ILE A 191 -1.16 -3.96 -17.94
CA ILE A 191 -0.10 -2.96 -17.82
C ILE A 191 -0.43 -1.83 -18.79
N VAL A 192 -0.44 -0.59 -18.32
CA VAL A 192 -0.76 0.60 -19.13
C VAL A 192 0.35 1.61 -18.97
N THR A 193 1.12 1.84 -20.01
CA THR A 193 2.28 2.72 -19.93
C THR A 193 2.25 3.82 -20.98
N SER A 194 2.93 4.92 -20.71
CA SER A 194 3.20 6.00 -21.68
C SER A 194 4.44 5.73 -22.53
N ARG A 195 5.07 4.58 -22.40
CA ARG A 195 6.09 4.13 -23.35
C ARG A 195 5.47 3.99 -24.73
N LEU A 196 6.22 4.39 -25.77
CA LEU A 196 5.73 4.32 -27.14
C LEU A 196 5.67 2.88 -27.65
N GLU A 197 4.68 2.59 -28.48
CA GLU A 197 4.45 1.27 -29.07
C GLU A 197 5.69 0.72 -29.79
N LYS A 198 6.52 1.58 -30.40
CA LYS A 198 7.78 1.20 -31.04
C LYS A 198 8.78 0.49 -30.11
N TYR A 199 8.62 0.62 -28.79
CA TYR A 199 9.46 -0.04 -27.77
C TYR A 199 8.79 -1.26 -27.11
N ARG A 200 7.75 -1.82 -27.76
CA ARG A 200 7.02 -2.99 -27.23
C ARG A 200 7.93 -4.17 -26.97
N LYS A 201 8.80 -4.50 -27.93
CA LYS A 201 9.70 -5.65 -27.85
C LYS A 201 10.64 -5.57 -26.63
N GLU A 202 11.24 -4.42 -26.42
CA GLU A 202 12.17 -4.17 -25.32
C GLU A 202 11.41 -4.18 -23.98
N THR A 203 10.22 -3.59 -23.94
CA THR A 203 9.35 -3.56 -22.75
C THR A 203 8.90 -4.98 -22.37
N GLU A 204 8.43 -5.79 -23.31
CA GLU A 204 8.04 -7.18 -23.06
C GLU A 204 9.24 -8.04 -22.64
N THR A 205 10.43 -7.79 -23.20
CA THR A 205 11.67 -8.45 -22.81
C THR A 205 11.98 -8.18 -21.33
N TRP A 206 11.88 -6.92 -20.91
CA TRP A 206 12.10 -6.55 -19.51
C TRP A 206 11.05 -7.17 -18.58
N LEU A 207 9.76 -7.10 -18.94
CA LEU A 207 8.67 -7.70 -18.15
C LEU A 207 8.88 -9.21 -17.96
N LYS A 208 9.28 -9.91 -19.02
CA LYS A 208 9.59 -11.35 -18.97
C LYS A 208 10.81 -11.65 -18.10
N ALA A 209 11.89 -10.86 -18.22
CA ALA A 209 13.11 -11.03 -17.43
C ALA A 209 12.84 -10.89 -15.93
N ASN A 210 11.88 -10.05 -15.53
CA ASN A 210 11.47 -9.83 -14.14
C ASN A 210 10.28 -10.71 -13.69
N ASN A 211 9.91 -11.74 -14.46
CA ASN A 211 8.81 -12.67 -14.16
C ASN A 211 7.45 -12.00 -13.90
N ILE A 212 7.20 -10.83 -14.46
CA ILE A 212 5.93 -10.12 -14.31
C ILE A 212 4.88 -10.78 -15.18
N LYS A 213 3.80 -11.26 -14.55
CA LYS A 213 2.67 -11.89 -15.21
C LYS A 213 1.55 -10.87 -15.41
N TYR A 214 1.03 -10.79 -16.62
CA TYR A 214 -0.07 -9.88 -16.98
C TYR A 214 -0.95 -10.48 -18.08
N ASN A 215 -2.16 -9.93 -18.26
CA ASN A 215 -3.03 -10.34 -19.38
C ASN A 215 -2.79 -9.49 -20.61
N ASP A 216 -2.74 -8.15 -20.46
CA ASP A 216 -2.62 -7.21 -21.57
C ASP A 216 -1.53 -6.17 -21.29
N LEU A 217 -0.94 -5.65 -22.36
CA LEU A 217 -0.02 -4.53 -22.36
C LEU A 217 -0.54 -3.45 -23.32
N VAL A 218 -0.89 -2.29 -22.78
CA VAL A 218 -1.35 -1.12 -23.53
C VAL A 218 -0.25 -0.07 -23.51
N MET A 219 0.24 0.26 -24.65
CA MET A 219 1.30 1.24 -24.88
C MET A 219 0.78 2.44 -25.66
N LEU A 220 1.52 3.54 -25.71
CA LEU A 220 1.09 4.75 -26.38
C LEU A 220 1.48 4.72 -27.87
N ASP A 221 0.48 4.66 -28.73
CA ASP A 221 0.68 4.63 -30.19
C ASP A 221 0.88 6.06 -30.73
N LEU A 222 2.09 6.56 -30.58
CA LEU A 222 2.56 7.83 -31.12
C LEU A 222 3.93 7.65 -31.77
N PRO A 223 4.27 8.47 -32.79
CA PRO A 223 5.47 8.24 -33.61
C PRO A 223 6.78 8.48 -32.85
N ASN A 224 6.82 9.43 -31.91
CA ASN A 224 8.03 9.84 -31.20
C ASN A 224 7.74 10.57 -29.89
N MET A 225 8.80 10.83 -29.13
CA MET A 225 8.74 11.55 -27.85
C MET A 225 8.15 12.96 -27.99
N GLU A 226 8.45 13.70 -29.05
CA GLU A 226 7.91 15.06 -29.24
C GLU A 226 6.38 15.01 -29.41
N ALA A 227 5.85 14.05 -30.16
CA ALA A 227 4.41 13.85 -30.29
C ALA A 227 3.77 13.49 -28.95
N ARG A 228 4.43 12.63 -28.13
CA ARG A 228 4.00 12.30 -26.77
C ARG A 228 3.95 13.53 -25.86
N GLN A 229 5.01 14.34 -25.87
CA GLN A 229 5.08 15.57 -25.06
C GLN A 229 4.02 16.60 -25.50
N ARG A 230 3.81 16.79 -26.81
CA ARG A 230 2.76 17.69 -27.33
C ARG A 230 1.37 17.21 -26.99
N ALA A 231 1.11 15.92 -27.06
CA ALA A 231 -0.18 15.34 -26.69
C ALA A 231 -0.53 15.55 -25.21
N ASN A 232 0.47 15.48 -24.34
CA ASN A 232 0.36 15.68 -22.87
C ASN A 232 -0.90 15.01 -22.26
N ASN A 233 -1.20 13.79 -22.74
CA ASN A 233 -2.46 13.08 -22.47
C ASN A 233 -2.25 11.79 -21.66
N HIS A 234 -1.18 11.73 -20.85
CA HIS A 234 -0.80 10.53 -20.09
C HIS A 234 -1.95 10.02 -19.21
N GLY A 235 -2.57 10.92 -18.46
CA GLY A 235 -3.70 10.58 -17.59
C GLY A 235 -4.94 10.12 -18.37
N ASP A 236 -5.25 10.75 -19.52
CA ASP A 236 -6.37 10.39 -20.38
C ASP A 236 -6.18 8.99 -20.99
N HIS A 237 -4.98 8.71 -21.54
CA HIS A 237 -4.61 7.39 -22.06
C HIS A 237 -4.79 6.28 -21.02
N LYS A 238 -4.23 6.49 -19.83
CA LYS A 238 -4.31 5.55 -18.71
C LYS A 238 -5.75 5.39 -18.20
N ALA A 239 -6.51 6.47 -18.08
CA ALA A 239 -7.91 6.43 -17.67
C ALA A 239 -8.80 5.67 -18.67
N LYS A 240 -8.59 5.87 -19.98
CA LYS A 240 -9.32 5.12 -21.04
C LYS A 240 -9.08 3.61 -20.94
N ALA A 241 -7.83 3.19 -20.79
CA ALA A 241 -7.50 1.79 -20.60
C ALA A 241 -8.13 1.22 -19.31
N TYR A 242 -8.12 2.01 -18.22
CA TYR A 242 -8.71 1.62 -16.94
C TYR A 242 -10.25 1.47 -17.03
N MET A 243 -10.93 2.28 -17.84
CA MET A 243 -12.37 2.19 -18.05
C MET A 243 -12.79 1.11 -19.03
N ALA A 244 -11.89 0.65 -19.90
CA ALA A 244 -12.19 -0.31 -20.96
C ALA A 244 -12.66 -1.68 -20.47
N LYS A 245 -12.31 -2.04 -19.22
CA LYS A 245 -12.69 -3.31 -18.57
C LYS A 245 -13.17 -3.04 -17.13
N PRO A 246 -13.79 -4.01 -16.44
CA PRO A 246 -14.27 -3.87 -15.08
C PRO A 246 -13.12 -3.91 -14.04
N TYR A 247 -12.07 -3.18 -14.31
CA TYR A 247 -10.96 -3.00 -13.37
C TYR A 247 -11.42 -2.22 -12.13
N VAL A 248 -10.82 -2.54 -10.98
CA VAL A 248 -11.18 -1.99 -9.66
C VAL A 248 -10.08 -1.16 -9.05
N LEU A 249 -8.86 -1.20 -9.60
CA LEU A 249 -7.69 -0.49 -9.11
C LEU A 249 -6.81 -0.07 -10.30
N PHE A 250 -6.22 1.14 -10.21
CA PHE A 250 -5.06 1.55 -10.99
C PHE A 250 -3.91 1.82 -10.04
N VAL A 251 -2.68 1.44 -10.41
CA VAL A 251 -1.46 1.75 -9.64
C VAL A 251 -0.59 2.69 -10.48
N GLU A 252 -0.30 3.85 -9.94
CA GLU A 252 0.39 4.97 -10.58
C GLU A 252 1.48 5.53 -9.67
N SER A 253 2.59 5.99 -10.23
CA SER A 253 3.69 6.57 -9.45
C SER A 253 3.53 8.05 -9.15
N GLU A 254 3.09 8.85 -10.12
CA GLU A 254 2.95 10.30 -9.96
C GLU A 254 1.60 10.69 -9.35
N TYR A 255 1.61 11.35 -8.21
CA TYR A 255 0.39 11.79 -7.53
C TYR A 255 -0.53 12.62 -8.44
N HIS A 256 0.06 13.49 -9.26
CA HIS A 256 -0.71 14.33 -10.18
C HIS A 256 -1.45 13.51 -11.25
N GLN A 257 -0.75 12.54 -11.89
CA GLN A 257 -1.37 11.63 -12.86
C GLN A 257 -2.41 10.73 -12.18
N ALA A 258 -2.12 10.22 -10.99
CA ALA A 258 -3.07 9.42 -10.21
C ALA A 258 -4.39 10.15 -9.92
N VAL A 259 -4.33 11.44 -9.55
CA VAL A 259 -5.52 12.29 -9.38
C VAL A 259 -6.27 12.48 -10.69
N GLU A 260 -5.56 12.67 -11.81
CA GLU A 260 -6.19 12.83 -13.13
C GLU A 260 -6.88 11.55 -13.58
N ILE A 261 -6.22 10.39 -13.46
CA ILE A 261 -6.79 9.07 -13.76
C ILE A 261 -8.06 8.83 -12.92
N ASN A 262 -8.00 9.10 -11.61
CA ASN A 262 -9.17 8.99 -10.73
C ASN A 262 -10.31 9.91 -11.17
N ARG A 263 -10.02 11.18 -11.46
CA ARG A 263 -11.01 12.17 -11.90
C ARG A 263 -11.73 11.74 -13.18
N LEU A 264 -10.99 11.18 -14.15
CA LEU A 264 -11.53 10.74 -15.43
C LEU A 264 -12.28 9.42 -15.34
N SER A 265 -11.73 8.46 -14.61
CA SER A 265 -12.29 7.11 -14.51
C SER A 265 -13.37 6.96 -13.44
N LYS A 266 -13.40 7.85 -12.44
CA LYS A 266 -14.24 7.74 -11.24
C LYS A 266 -13.98 6.47 -10.41
N LYS A 267 -12.79 5.89 -10.56
CA LYS A 267 -12.37 4.65 -9.90
C LYS A 267 -11.14 4.88 -9.04
N PRO A 268 -10.91 4.07 -7.99
CA PRO A 268 -9.76 4.20 -7.09
C PRO A 268 -8.41 4.09 -7.81
N VAL A 269 -7.46 4.93 -7.41
CA VAL A 269 -6.06 4.89 -7.88
C VAL A 269 -5.13 4.86 -6.69
N LEU A 270 -4.25 3.85 -6.62
CA LEU A 270 -3.17 3.80 -5.64
C LEU A 270 -1.96 4.57 -6.18
N CYS A 271 -1.54 5.61 -5.48
CA CYS A 271 -0.31 6.32 -5.79
C CYS A 271 0.86 5.71 -5.01
N THR A 272 1.92 5.27 -5.72
CA THR A 272 3.09 4.67 -5.07
C THR A 272 4.09 5.71 -4.53
N GLU A 273 3.97 6.98 -4.92
CA GLU A 273 4.79 8.07 -4.36
C GLU A 273 4.59 8.20 -2.84
N ASN A 274 3.36 8.04 -2.35
CA ASN A 274 3.01 8.19 -0.94
C ASN A 274 2.21 7.02 -0.34
N PHE A 275 1.92 6.01 -1.16
CA PHE A 275 1.04 4.87 -0.81
C PHE A 275 -0.35 5.29 -0.33
N GLU A 276 -0.88 6.37 -0.89
CA GLU A 276 -2.27 6.78 -0.66
C GLU A 276 -3.20 6.27 -1.75
N MET A 277 -4.41 5.91 -1.33
CA MET A 277 -5.49 5.53 -2.24
C MET A 277 -6.33 6.77 -2.56
N ILE A 278 -6.33 7.18 -3.82
CA ILE A 278 -7.08 8.34 -4.27
C ILE A 278 -8.50 7.93 -4.63
N PHE A 279 -9.46 8.51 -3.93
CA PHE A 279 -10.88 8.38 -4.18
C PHE A 279 -11.46 9.65 -4.83
N GLU A 280 -12.67 9.58 -5.37
CA GLU A 280 -13.30 10.71 -6.09
C GLU A 280 -13.38 12.00 -5.24
N SER A 281 -13.66 11.89 -3.94
CA SER A 281 -13.70 13.02 -3.02
C SER A 281 -12.36 13.74 -2.87
N GLU A 282 -11.27 12.99 -2.83
CA GLU A 282 -9.91 13.54 -2.70
C GLU A 282 -9.44 14.20 -3.99
N SER A 283 -9.74 13.58 -5.13
CA SER A 283 -9.54 14.16 -6.45
C SER A 283 -10.24 15.50 -6.60
N LEU A 284 -11.47 15.62 -6.11
CA LEU A 284 -12.23 16.88 -6.12
C LEU A 284 -11.53 17.94 -5.26
N MET A 285 -11.12 17.59 -4.04
CA MET A 285 -10.42 18.51 -3.12
C MET A 285 -9.06 18.96 -3.67
N TYR A 286 -8.31 18.05 -4.30
CA TYR A 286 -7.05 18.41 -4.97
C TYR A 286 -7.27 19.42 -6.10
N ASN A 287 -8.27 19.20 -6.96
CA ASN A 287 -8.59 20.09 -8.08
C ASN A 287 -9.06 21.47 -7.59
N LEU A 288 -9.81 21.53 -6.50
CA LEU A 288 -10.21 22.79 -5.86
C LEU A 288 -8.99 23.56 -5.32
N LYS A 289 -8.06 22.88 -4.63
CA LYS A 289 -6.84 23.49 -4.07
C LYS A 289 -5.87 23.93 -5.17
N SER A 290 -5.68 23.13 -6.22
CA SER A 290 -4.77 23.43 -7.33
C SER A 290 -5.27 24.51 -8.26
N GLY A 291 -6.58 24.82 -8.24
CA GLY A 291 -7.23 25.84 -9.10
C GLY A 291 -7.27 25.46 -10.59
N LYS A 292 -6.93 24.21 -10.94
CA LYS A 292 -6.86 23.76 -12.35
C LYS A 292 -8.19 23.83 -13.10
N HIS A 293 -9.30 23.62 -12.39
CA HIS A 293 -10.64 23.62 -12.98
C HIS A 293 -11.45 24.91 -12.73
N PHE A 294 -10.91 25.82 -11.94
CA PHE A 294 -11.55 27.11 -11.65
C PHE A 294 -10.56 28.27 -11.79
N PRO A 295 -10.07 28.54 -13.02
CA PRO A 295 -9.09 29.62 -13.25
C PRO A 295 -9.56 30.99 -12.75
N PHE A 296 -10.88 31.25 -12.78
CA PHE A 296 -11.45 32.47 -12.28
C PHE A 296 -11.41 32.56 -10.75
N LEU A 297 -11.60 31.48 -10.02
CA LEU A 297 -11.46 31.44 -8.55
C LEU A 297 -10.01 31.70 -8.11
N ARG A 298 -9.03 31.13 -8.83
CA ARG A 298 -7.63 31.44 -8.62
C ARG A 298 -7.32 32.93 -8.83
N LYS A 299 -7.86 33.50 -9.89
CA LYS A 299 -7.72 34.93 -10.18
C LYS A 299 -8.39 35.83 -9.11
N TYR A 300 -9.52 35.36 -8.58
CA TYR A 300 -10.22 36.03 -7.49
C TYR A 300 -9.47 35.93 -6.16
N ALA A 301 -8.99 34.75 -5.81
CA ALA A 301 -8.18 34.51 -4.59
C ALA A 301 -6.87 35.32 -4.61
N LEU A 302 -6.20 35.41 -5.76
CA LEU A 302 -5.02 36.26 -5.92
C LEU A 302 -5.36 37.75 -5.72
N LYS A 303 -6.47 38.26 -6.30
CA LYS A 303 -6.95 39.63 -6.09
C LYS A 303 -7.28 39.93 -4.62
N VAL A 304 -7.92 38.98 -3.91
CA VAL A 304 -8.23 39.13 -2.48
C VAL A 304 -6.96 39.18 -1.66
N ARG A 305 -5.99 38.26 -1.93
CA ARG A 305 -4.69 38.25 -1.25
C ARG A 305 -3.92 39.55 -1.45
N ASP A 306 -3.90 40.10 -2.67
CA ASP A 306 -3.20 41.36 -2.99
C ASP A 306 -3.91 42.56 -2.35
N LYS A 307 -5.25 42.52 -2.22
CA LYS A 307 -6.00 43.53 -1.49
C LYS A 307 -5.71 43.49 0.03
N ILE A 308 -5.61 42.30 0.62
CA ILE A 308 -5.23 42.13 2.03
C ILE A 308 -3.80 42.58 2.29
N ARG A 309 -2.86 42.31 1.36
CA ARG A 309 -1.48 42.81 1.44
C ARG A 309 -1.36 44.34 1.37
N LYS A 310 -2.22 44.97 0.60
CA LYS A 310 -2.29 46.46 0.52
C LYS A 310 -2.90 47.11 1.75
N LEU A 311 -3.76 46.42 2.47
CA LEU A 311 -4.38 46.89 3.73
C LEU A 311 -3.46 46.67 4.96
N LYS A 312 -2.38 45.91 4.83
CA LYS A 312 -1.39 45.68 5.89
C LYS A 312 -0.11 46.51 5.71
N LYS A 313 -0.03 47.36 4.71
CA LYS A 313 0.94 48.45 4.54
C LYS A 313 0.30 49.79 4.83
#